data_ed1c86d01803a094fce872746a2f33a7
#
_entry.id   ed1c86d01803a094fce872746a2f33a7
#
_cell.length_a   1.000
_cell.length_b   1.000
_cell.length_c   1.000
_cell.angle_alpha   90.00
_cell.angle_beta   90.00
_cell.angle_gamma   90.00
#
_symmetry.space_group_name_H-M   'P 1'
#
loop_
_entity.id
_entity.type
_entity.pdbx_description
1 polymer ?
#
loop_
_entity_poly.entity_id
_entity_poly.type
_entity_poly.pdbx_seq_one_letter_code
_entity_poly.pdbx_strand_id
1 'polypeptide(L)'
;MPRILSLDYGSKRTGIAVTDELQIIASGLTTVPTESLLSFLKEYFSKEQVTKVLIGKPLQMNNEPSESAEAIDKFAERFKLAFPHIAVVRVDERFTSKLAFQSMIDSGLSKKKRQDKALIDEISATIMLQDYLTRKMI
;
A
#
# COMPACT_ATOMS: atom_id res chain seq x y z
N MET A 1 -17.32 8.72 7.67
CA MET A 1 -16.44 9.23 6.59
C MET A 1 -15.72 8.06 5.92
N PRO A 2 -15.46 8.16 4.62
CA PRO A 2 -14.81 7.05 3.92
C PRO A 2 -13.33 6.92 4.29
N ARG A 3 -12.83 5.69 4.20
CA ARG A 3 -11.43 5.38 4.47
C ARG A 3 -10.55 5.62 3.24
N ILE A 4 -9.26 5.75 3.46
CA ILE A 4 -8.24 5.73 2.41
C ILE A 4 -7.46 4.43 2.58
N LEU A 5 -7.20 3.73 1.47
CA LEU A 5 -6.51 2.46 1.48
C LEU A 5 -5.21 2.59 0.69
N SER A 6 -4.19 1.85 1.09
CA SER A 6 -2.88 1.89 0.45
C SER A 6 -2.44 0.47 0.07
N LEU A 7 -1.86 0.35 -1.12
CA LEU A 7 -1.38 -0.93 -1.64
C LEU A 7 0.12 -0.84 -1.92
N ASP A 8 0.88 -1.72 -1.30
CA ASP A 8 2.28 -1.96 -1.68
C ASP A 8 2.30 -3.19 -2.58
N TYR A 9 2.14 -2.96 -3.88
CA TYR A 9 1.94 -4.01 -4.88
C TYR A 9 3.25 -4.75 -5.16
N GLY A 10 3.23 -6.06 -4.99
CA GLY A 10 4.33 -6.94 -5.36
C GLY A 10 3.88 -8.00 -6.35
N SER A 11 4.84 -8.63 -7.04
CA SER A 11 4.51 -9.66 -8.04
C SER A 11 3.86 -10.90 -7.41
N LYS A 12 4.24 -11.25 -6.18
CA LYS A 12 3.72 -12.43 -5.48
C LYS A 12 2.68 -12.08 -4.44
N ARG A 13 2.86 -10.99 -3.72
CA ARG A 13 1.96 -10.57 -2.65
C ARG A 13 1.90 -9.05 -2.58
N THR A 14 0.81 -8.55 -2.02
CA THR A 14 0.56 -7.12 -1.90
C THR A 14 0.22 -6.81 -0.45
N GLY A 15 0.96 -5.86 0.14
CA GLY A 15 0.66 -5.35 1.47
C GLY A 15 -0.44 -4.30 1.40
N ILE A 16 -1.32 -4.29 2.40
CA ILE A 16 -2.49 -3.42 2.42
C ILE A 16 -2.57 -2.70 3.77
N ALA A 17 -2.77 -1.40 3.72
CA ALA A 17 -3.02 -0.57 4.89
C ALA A 17 -4.27 0.26 4.67
N VAL A 18 -4.88 0.70 5.76
CA VAL A 18 -6.14 1.45 5.69
C VAL A 18 -6.18 2.48 6.81
N THR A 19 -6.87 3.60 6.57
CA THR A 19 -7.10 4.61 7.60
C THR A 19 -8.34 4.26 8.42
N ASP A 20 -8.46 4.91 9.58
CA ASP A 20 -9.73 5.01 10.27
C ASP A 20 -10.73 5.84 9.44
N GLU A 21 -11.98 5.86 9.86
CA GLU A 21 -13.03 6.61 9.16
C GLU A 21 -12.75 8.11 9.13
N LEU A 22 -12.02 8.64 10.10
CA LEU A 22 -11.67 10.06 10.17
C LEU A 22 -10.42 10.41 9.35
N GLN A 23 -9.77 9.41 8.73
CA GLN A 23 -8.56 9.60 7.93
C GLN A 23 -7.41 10.23 8.72
N ILE A 24 -7.25 9.83 9.97
CA ILE A 24 -6.21 10.38 10.84
C ILE A 24 -5.04 9.42 11.00
N ILE A 25 -5.30 8.13 11.19
CA ILE A 25 -4.30 7.13 11.52
C ILE A 25 -4.25 6.04 10.46
N ALA A 26 -3.04 5.71 10.01
CA ALA A 26 -2.83 4.58 9.11
C ALA A 26 -2.53 3.32 9.94
N SER A 27 -3.14 2.21 9.55
CA SER A 27 -2.94 0.91 10.19
C SER A 27 -2.76 -0.17 9.14
N GLY A 28 -1.87 -1.13 9.41
CA GLY A 28 -1.73 -2.29 8.55
C GLY A 28 -2.99 -3.14 8.60
N LEU A 29 -3.48 -3.54 7.45
CA LEU A 29 -4.67 -4.38 7.35
C LEU A 29 -4.29 -5.84 7.17
N THR A 30 -3.56 -6.16 6.11
CA THR A 30 -3.14 -7.53 5.82
C THR A 30 -2.19 -7.53 4.62
N THR A 31 -1.66 -8.71 4.29
CA THR A 31 -0.95 -8.95 3.05
C THR A 31 -1.62 -10.14 2.37
N VAL A 32 -1.94 -9.99 1.10
CA VAL A 32 -2.65 -11.03 0.33
C VAL A 32 -1.82 -11.44 -0.89
N PRO A 33 -2.03 -12.67 -1.40
CA PRO A 33 -1.44 -13.02 -2.71
C PRO A 33 -1.95 -12.06 -3.77
N THR A 34 -1.05 -11.57 -4.62
CA THR A 34 -1.39 -10.56 -5.61
C THR A 34 -2.46 -11.05 -6.58
N GLU A 35 -2.45 -12.36 -6.91
CA GLU A 35 -3.48 -12.94 -7.77
C GLU A 35 -4.88 -12.85 -7.19
N SER A 36 -5.00 -12.73 -5.86
CA SER A 36 -6.28 -12.63 -5.16
C SER A 36 -6.67 -11.20 -4.81
N LEU A 37 -5.83 -10.23 -5.18
CA LEU A 37 -5.96 -8.85 -4.71
C LEU A 37 -7.29 -8.21 -5.12
N LEU A 38 -7.68 -8.31 -6.39
CA LEU A 38 -8.94 -7.70 -6.85
C LEU A 38 -10.15 -8.33 -6.17
N SER A 39 -10.14 -9.65 -5.95
CA SER A 39 -11.23 -10.34 -5.23
C SER A 39 -11.30 -9.87 -3.79
N PHE A 40 -10.17 -9.74 -3.13
CA PHE A 40 -10.10 -9.24 -1.75
C PHE A 40 -10.66 -7.82 -1.67
N LEU A 41 -10.24 -6.95 -2.58
CA LEU A 41 -10.68 -5.55 -2.59
C LEU A 41 -12.17 -5.44 -2.86
N LYS A 42 -12.70 -6.24 -3.77
CA LYS A 42 -14.14 -6.25 -4.06
C LYS A 42 -14.95 -6.59 -2.80
N GLU A 43 -14.51 -7.61 -2.06
CA GLU A 43 -15.18 -7.99 -0.82
C GLU A 43 -15.02 -6.90 0.25
N TYR A 44 -13.82 -6.33 0.39
CA TYR A 44 -13.57 -5.28 1.37
C TYR A 44 -14.44 -4.05 1.10
N PHE A 45 -14.51 -3.62 -0.16
CA PHE A 45 -15.30 -2.45 -0.54
C PHE A 45 -16.80 -2.67 -0.40
N SER A 46 -17.25 -3.92 -0.33
CA SER A 46 -18.66 -4.22 -0.05
C SER A 46 -19.02 -4.03 1.41
N LYS A 47 -18.03 -4.06 2.30
CA LYS A 47 -18.23 -3.93 3.75
C LYS A 47 -17.81 -2.58 4.29
N GLU A 48 -16.78 -1.96 3.71
CA GLU A 48 -16.21 -0.71 4.17
C GLU A 48 -16.22 0.32 3.06
N GLN A 49 -16.58 1.53 3.39
CA GLN A 49 -16.58 2.62 2.42
C GLN A 49 -15.16 3.17 2.25
N VAL A 50 -14.65 3.10 1.03
CA VAL A 50 -13.32 3.60 0.67
C VAL A 50 -13.48 4.61 -0.45
N THR A 51 -12.88 5.79 -0.28
CA THR A 51 -12.99 6.87 -1.26
C THR A 51 -11.76 6.95 -2.18
N LYS A 52 -10.62 6.48 -1.70
CA LYS A 52 -9.34 6.68 -2.39
C LYS A 52 -8.43 5.50 -2.12
N VAL A 53 -7.66 5.10 -3.14
CA VAL A 53 -6.66 4.05 -3.01
C VAL A 53 -5.32 4.61 -3.49
N LEU A 54 -4.30 4.47 -2.64
CA LEU A 54 -2.92 4.81 -3.00
C LEU A 54 -2.26 3.58 -3.59
N ILE A 55 -1.64 3.73 -4.74
CA ILE A 55 -0.87 2.65 -5.36
C ILE A 55 0.55 3.17 -5.56
N GLY A 56 1.52 2.50 -4.96
CA GLY A 56 2.89 2.90 -5.05
C GLY A 56 3.39 2.92 -6.49
N LYS A 57 4.31 3.83 -6.76
CA LYS A 57 5.00 3.91 -8.05
C LYS A 57 6.48 3.66 -7.76
N PRO A 58 6.96 2.41 -7.93
CA PRO A 58 8.34 2.09 -7.60
C PRO A 58 9.28 2.66 -8.66
N LEU A 59 10.11 3.60 -8.25
CA LEU A 59 11.13 4.20 -9.09
C LEU A 59 12.50 3.78 -8.58
N GLN A 60 13.45 3.60 -9.50
CA GLN A 60 14.84 3.38 -9.11
C GLN A 60 15.44 4.69 -8.59
N MET A 61 16.60 4.60 -7.94
CA MET A 61 17.24 5.77 -7.33
C MET A 61 17.58 6.87 -8.35
N ASN A 62 17.69 6.51 -9.63
CA ASN A 62 17.95 7.45 -10.72
C ASN A 62 16.66 7.98 -11.36
N ASN A 63 15.50 7.77 -10.73
CA ASN A 63 14.17 8.16 -11.22
C ASN A 63 13.67 7.37 -12.43
N GLU A 64 14.37 6.30 -12.82
CA GLU A 64 13.90 5.44 -13.89
C GLU A 64 12.89 4.43 -13.33
N PRO A 65 11.89 4.00 -14.14
CA PRO A 65 10.95 2.97 -13.69
C PRO A 65 11.67 1.66 -13.35
N SER A 66 11.22 0.99 -12.29
CA SER A 66 11.73 -0.33 -11.94
C SER A 66 11.13 -1.38 -12.88
N GLU A 67 11.66 -2.60 -12.84
CA GLU A 67 11.13 -3.71 -13.65
C GLU A 67 9.68 -4.03 -13.33
N SER A 68 9.25 -3.79 -12.09
CA SER A 68 7.87 -4.04 -11.67
C SER A 68 6.90 -2.93 -12.06
N ALA A 69 7.39 -1.79 -12.54
CA ALA A 69 6.53 -0.62 -12.80
C ALA A 69 5.44 -0.92 -13.83
N GLU A 70 5.76 -1.66 -14.88
CA GLU A 70 4.78 -2.00 -15.91
C GLU A 70 3.64 -2.84 -15.33
N ALA A 71 3.95 -3.84 -14.52
CA ALA A 71 2.93 -4.69 -13.90
C ALA A 71 2.02 -3.87 -12.99
N ILE A 72 2.58 -2.92 -12.24
CA ILE A 72 1.82 -2.07 -11.35
C ILE A 72 0.93 -1.12 -12.14
N ASP A 73 1.43 -0.55 -13.24
CA ASP A 73 0.65 0.32 -14.10
C ASP A 73 -0.54 -0.43 -14.71
N LYS A 74 -0.33 -1.67 -15.14
CA LYS A 74 -1.41 -2.51 -15.65
C LYS A 74 -2.44 -2.81 -14.58
N PHE A 75 -1.99 -3.09 -13.36
CA PHE A 75 -2.90 -3.31 -12.25
C PHE A 75 -3.72 -2.04 -11.95
N ALA A 76 -3.08 -0.87 -11.94
CA ALA A 76 -3.77 0.39 -11.69
C ALA A 76 -4.88 0.62 -12.73
N GLU A 77 -4.63 0.32 -13.99
CA GLU A 77 -5.66 0.44 -15.03
C GLU A 77 -6.80 -0.55 -14.82
N ARG A 78 -6.49 -1.80 -14.47
CA ARG A 78 -7.51 -2.81 -14.16
C ARG A 78 -8.35 -2.38 -12.95
N PHE A 79 -7.70 -1.80 -11.94
CA PHE A 79 -8.38 -1.31 -10.75
C PHE A 79 -9.37 -0.20 -11.11
N LYS A 80 -8.94 0.76 -11.93
CA LYS A 80 -9.81 1.87 -12.35
C LYS A 80 -11.04 1.38 -13.09
N LEU A 81 -10.89 0.34 -13.92
CA LEU A 81 -12.00 -0.25 -14.64
C LEU A 81 -12.96 -1.00 -13.70
N ALA A 82 -12.41 -1.69 -12.72
CA ALA A 82 -13.21 -2.47 -11.76
C ALA A 82 -13.93 -1.57 -10.74
N PHE A 83 -13.31 -0.47 -10.34
CA PHE A 83 -13.83 0.42 -9.29
C PHE A 83 -13.77 1.88 -9.75
N PRO A 84 -14.59 2.26 -10.75
CA PRO A 84 -14.49 3.61 -11.36
C PRO A 84 -14.86 4.74 -10.42
N HIS A 85 -15.54 4.46 -9.31
CA HIS A 85 -15.96 5.46 -8.33
C HIS A 85 -14.91 5.73 -7.25
N ILE A 86 -13.80 4.97 -7.24
CA ILE A 86 -12.73 5.15 -6.25
C ILE A 86 -11.55 5.85 -6.92
N ALA A 87 -11.08 6.94 -6.31
CA ALA A 87 -9.94 7.69 -6.84
C ALA A 87 -8.65 6.89 -6.63
N VAL A 88 -7.78 6.89 -7.64
CA VAL A 88 -6.46 6.26 -7.57
C VAL A 88 -5.39 7.35 -7.50
N VAL A 89 -4.52 7.27 -6.50
CA VAL A 89 -3.39 8.18 -6.33
C VAL A 89 -2.10 7.39 -6.43
N ARG A 90 -1.19 7.80 -7.31
CA ARG A 90 0.12 7.15 -7.44
C ARG A 90 1.11 7.84 -6.51
N VAL A 91 1.89 7.07 -5.78
CA VAL A 91 2.80 7.58 -4.76
C VAL A 91 4.20 7.02 -5.00
N ASP A 92 5.22 7.86 -4.86
CA ASP A 92 6.62 7.41 -4.98
C ASP A 92 7.00 6.63 -3.73
N GLU A 93 7.45 5.38 -3.91
CA GLU A 93 7.79 4.49 -2.80
C GLU A 93 9.26 4.06 -2.78
N ARG A 94 10.16 4.85 -3.41
CA ARG A 94 11.59 4.47 -3.54
C ARG A 94 12.25 4.06 -2.22
N PHE A 95 11.87 4.67 -1.12
CA PHE A 95 12.50 4.44 0.18
C PHE A 95 11.61 3.70 1.18
N THR A 96 10.40 3.30 0.78
CA THR A 96 9.39 2.79 1.71
C THR A 96 9.84 1.50 2.40
N SER A 97 10.42 0.56 1.66
CA SER A 97 10.88 -0.71 2.24
C SER A 97 12.01 -0.50 3.26
N LYS A 98 12.92 0.43 2.98
CA LYS A 98 14.00 0.76 3.91
C LYS A 98 13.46 1.38 5.18
N LEU A 99 12.49 2.30 5.05
CA LEU A 99 11.85 2.91 6.21
C LEU A 99 11.06 1.87 7.01
N ALA A 100 10.39 0.94 6.34
CA ALA A 100 9.67 -0.12 7.01
C ALA A 100 10.61 -1.01 7.83
N PHE A 101 11.74 -1.40 7.24
CA PHE A 101 12.72 -2.22 7.94
C PHE A 101 13.28 -1.50 9.17
N GLN A 102 13.62 -0.23 9.04
CA GLN A 102 14.10 0.57 10.16
C GLN A 102 13.03 0.71 11.24
N SER A 103 11.78 0.89 10.87
CA SER A 103 10.66 0.96 11.79
C SER A 103 10.52 -0.33 12.61
N MET A 104 10.72 -1.48 11.97
CA MET A 104 10.68 -2.78 12.65
C MET A 104 11.82 -2.90 13.67
N ILE A 105 13.01 -2.41 13.33
CA ILE A 105 14.14 -2.39 14.26
C ILE A 105 13.83 -1.49 15.44
N ASP A 106 13.35 -0.29 15.19
CA ASP A 106 13.04 0.71 16.21
C ASP A 106 11.95 0.25 17.18
N SER A 107 10.99 -0.56 16.69
CA SER A 107 9.92 -1.10 17.53
C SER A 107 10.33 -2.37 18.29
N GLY A 108 11.58 -2.82 18.13
CA GLY A 108 12.10 -3.97 18.88
C GLY A 108 11.66 -5.33 18.40
N LEU A 109 11.20 -5.43 17.15
CA LEU A 109 10.81 -6.72 16.59
C LEU A 109 12.01 -7.66 16.46
N SER A 110 11.78 -8.96 16.68
CA SER A 110 12.83 -9.97 16.56
C SER A 110 13.37 -10.05 15.14
N LYS A 111 14.61 -10.54 15.00
CA LYS A 111 15.22 -10.72 13.69
C LYS A 111 14.36 -11.60 12.78
N LYS A 112 13.75 -12.66 13.34
CA LYS A 112 12.88 -13.56 12.58
C LYS A 112 11.67 -12.82 12.00
N LYS A 113 11.02 -11.96 12.80
CA LYS A 113 9.88 -11.17 12.32
C LYS A 113 10.30 -10.14 11.30
N ARG A 114 11.50 -9.53 11.44
CA ARG A 114 12.01 -8.56 10.48
C ARG A 114 12.32 -9.17 9.11
N GLN A 115 12.40 -10.50 9.04
CA GLN A 115 12.61 -11.24 7.79
C GLN A 115 11.31 -11.73 7.17
N ASP A 116 10.17 -11.53 7.85
CA ASP A 116 8.86 -11.89 7.32
C ASP A 116 8.47 -10.89 6.23
N LYS A 117 8.49 -11.35 4.99
CA LYS A 117 8.21 -10.49 3.83
C LYS A 117 6.77 -9.97 3.81
N ALA A 118 5.82 -10.78 4.26
CA ALA A 118 4.43 -10.35 4.33
C ALA A 118 4.27 -9.20 5.32
N LEU A 119 4.95 -9.27 6.47
CA LEU A 119 4.93 -8.20 7.45
C LEU A 119 5.61 -6.94 6.92
N ILE A 120 6.72 -7.09 6.21
CA ILE A 120 7.42 -5.96 5.60
C ILE A 120 6.51 -5.25 4.58
N ASP A 121 5.81 -6.02 3.74
CA ASP A 121 4.90 -5.45 2.74
C ASP A 121 3.75 -4.68 3.40
N GLU A 122 3.20 -5.23 4.49
CA GLU A 122 2.13 -4.56 5.24
C GLU A 122 2.62 -3.27 5.89
N ILE A 123 3.81 -3.28 6.49
CA ILE A 123 4.41 -2.09 7.11
C ILE A 123 4.75 -1.05 6.04
N SER A 124 5.25 -1.47 4.89
CA SER A 124 5.53 -0.57 3.77
C SER A 124 4.27 0.16 3.32
N ALA A 125 3.15 -0.56 3.18
CA ALA A 125 1.87 0.04 2.83
C ALA A 125 1.42 1.04 3.90
N THR A 126 1.62 0.71 5.18
CA THR A 126 1.25 1.57 6.30
C THR A 126 2.06 2.86 6.30
N ILE A 127 3.38 2.76 6.09
CA ILE A 127 4.27 3.93 6.05
C ILE A 127 3.91 4.83 4.88
N MET A 128 3.66 4.27 3.72
CA MET A 128 3.25 5.02 2.53
C MET A 128 1.95 5.79 2.80
N LEU A 129 1.00 5.16 3.45
CA LEU A 129 -0.27 5.78 3.78
C LEU A 129 -0.10 6.87 4.83
N GLN A 130 0.67 6.63 5.89
CA GLN A 130 0.92 7.62 6.93
C GLN A 130 1.65 8.84 6.37
N ASP A 131 2.63 8.62 5.50
CA ASP A 131 3.33 9.71 4.83
C ASP A 131 2.39 10.57 4.00
N TYR A 132 1.48 9.93 3.27
CA TYR A 132 0.47 10.65 2.50
C TYR A 132 -0.43 11.51 3.39
N LEU A 133 -0.90 10.94 4.51
CA LEU A 133 -1.75 11.68 5.45
C LEU A 133 -1.01 12.89 6.02
N THR A 134 0.26 12.72 6.39
CA THR A 134 1.08 13.79 6.95
C THR A 134 1.26 14.93 5.95
N ARG A 135 1.55 14.61 4.71
CA ARG A 135 1.71 15.62 3.65
C ARG A 135 0.40 16.34 3.34
N LYS A 136 -0.71 15.63 3.39
CA LYS A 136 -2.01 16.21 3.12
C LYS A 136 -2.43 17.23 4.19
N MET A 137 -1.94 17.06 5.42
CA MET A 137 -2.27 17.94 6.54
C MET A 137 -1.43 19.22 6.59
N ILE A 138 -0.38 19.32 5.79
CA ILE A 138 0.46 20.51 5.68
C ILE A 138 -0.06 21.45 4.54
#